data_a830b832d2aa2298aefbd337541c3053
#
_entry.id   a830b832d2aa2298aefbd337541c3053
#
_cell.length_a   1.000
_cell.length_b   1.000
_cell.length_c   1.000
_cell.angle_alpha   90.00
_cell.angle_beta   90.00
_cell.angle_gamma   90.00
#
_symmetry.space_group_name_H-M   'P 1'
#
loop_
_entity.id
_entity.type
_entity.pdbx_description
1 polymer ?
#
loop_
_entity_poly.entity_id
_entity_poly.type
_entity_poly.pdbx_seq_one_letter_code
_entity_poly.pdbx_strand_id
1 'polypeptide(L)'
;MCIRDRLDTGHAQASREVAALLTEMGFLPHSVRRGGSSVIYFKQSEHIEDLLTTIGAPAAAMDIMTAKVDKEIRNGANRAMNCDMANVNKTIDAALEQKNAIQRLQENGRLERLPEKLRQTALLRLQYPEMSLSQLAEKCDPPVTKSCMNHRMRKLLEEAKKL
;
A
#
# COMPACT_ATOMS: atom_id res chain seq x y z
N MET A 1 17.25 -5.24 -4.93
CA MET A 1 18.59 -5.65 -4.49
C MET A 1 18.68 -5.37 -3.00
N CYS A 2 18.80 -6.39 -2.16
CA CYS A 2 19.01 -6.19 -0.74
C CYS A 2 20.49 -5.88 -0.54
N ILE A 3 20.81 -4.65 -0.23
CA ILE A 3 22.18 -4.26 0.17
C ILE A 3 22.39 -4.89 1.56
N ARG A 4 22.98 -6.09 1.55
CA ARG A 4 23.45 -6.76 2.77
C ARG A 4 24.94 -6.84 2.64
N ASP A 5 25.62 -5.86 3.16
CA ASP A 5 27.06 -5.93 3.23
C ASP A 5 27.45 -6.93 4.30
N ARG A 6 28.09 -7.99 3.85
CA ARG A 6 28.55 -9.11 4.64
C ARG A 6 30.06 -9.17 4.52
N LEU A 7 30.70 -9.37 5.65
CA LEU A 7 32.08 -9.84 5.68
C LEU A 7 32.03 -11.34 5.85
N ASP A 8 32.35 -12.09 4.80
CA ASP A 8 32.39 -13.55 4.81
C ASP A 8 33.83 -14.00 5.04
N THR A 9 34.05 -14.76 6.09
CA THR A 9 35.38 -15.29 6.41
C THR A 9 35.28 -16.81 6.50
N GLY A 10 36.14 -17.52 5.77
CA GLY A 10 36.22 -18.99 5.84
C GLY A 10 36.73 -19.49 7.20
N HIS A 11 37.25 -18.61 8.05
CA HIS A 11 37.85 -18.96 9.36
C HIS A 11 37.06 -18.36 10.51
N ALA A 12 36.51 -19.22 11.38
CA ALA A 12 35.71 -18.81 12.53
C ALA A 12 36.52 -17.96 13.55
N GLN A 13 37.82 -18.14 13.65
CA GLN A 13 38.70 -17.36 14.53
C GLN A 13 38.81 -15.92 14.01
N ALA A 14 39.14 -15.73 12.73
CA ALA A 14 39.23 -14.41 12.09
C ALA A 14 37.90 -13.65 12.16
N SER A 15 36.77 -14.33 12.01
CA SER A 15 35.45 -13.73 12.16
C SER A 15 35.23 -13.17 13.58
N ARG A 16 35.65 -13.90 14.62
CA ARG A 16 35.52 -13.43 16.00
C ARG A 16 36.41 -12.23 16.27
N GLU A 17 37.63 -12.24 15.78
CA GLU A 17 38.58 -11.13 15.94
C GLU A 17 38.09 -9.86 15.25
N VAL A 18 37.58 -9.97 14.01
CA VAL A 18 36.98 -8.85 13.28
C VAL A 18 35.74 -8.33 13.98
N ALA A 19 34.86 -9.20 14.47
CA ALA A 19 33.69 -8.77 15.23
C ALA A 19 34.05 -8.04 16.54
N ALA A 20 35.10 -8.49 17.23
CA ALA A 20 35.59 -7.82 18.43
C ALA A 20 36.15 -6.43 18.12
N LEU A 21 37.00 -6.30 17.09
CA LEU A 21 37.55 -5.02 16.63
C LEU A 21 36.44 -4.03 16.24
N LEU A 22 35.43 -4.48 15.49
CA LEU A 22 34.30 -3.65 15.11
C LEU A 22 33.52 -3.17 16.34
N THR A 23 33.38 -4.03 17.35
CA THR A 23 32.71 -3.66 18.60
C THR A 23 33.51 -2.62 19.38
N GLU A 24 34.85 -2.77 19.44
CA GLU A 24 35.76 -1.78 20.08
C GLU A 24 35.71 -0.44 19.37
N MET A 25 35.51 -0.43 18.05
CA MET A 25 35.34 0.79 17.25
C MET A 25 33.94 1.42 17.41
N GLY A 26 33.06 0.82 18.21
CA GLY A 26 31.69 1.34 18.47
C GLY A 26 30.61 0.86 17.49
N PHE A 27 30.92 -0.07 16.58
CA PHE A 27 29.94 -0.68 15.72
C PHE A 27 29.21 -1.84 16.41
N LEU A 28 28.01 -2.18 15.92
CA LEU A 28 27.19 -3.28 16.43
C LEU A 28 27.08 -4.41 15.39
N PRO A 29 28.15 -5.21 15.19
CA PRO A 29 28.14 -6.29 14.23
C PRO A 29 27.27 -7.47 14.73
N HIS A 30 26.62 -8.14 13.81
CA HIS A 30 25.97 -9.41 14.05
C HIS A 30 26.73 -10.54 13.34
N SER A 31 26.83 -11.69 13.97
CA SER A 31 27.50 -12.85 13.39
C SER A 31 26.53 -14.01 13.20
N VAL A 32 26.65 -14.71 12.07
CA VAL A 32 25.86 -15.92 11.77
C VAL A 32 26.75 -16.94 11.07
N ARG A 33 26.55 -18.22 11.37
CA ARG A 33 27.24 -19.30 10.68
C ARG A 33 26.33 -19.85 9.57
N ARG A 34 26.83 -19.88 8.34
CA ARG A 34 26.10 -20.42 7.17
C ARG A 34 27.04 -21.28 6.32
N GLY A 35 26.65 -22.54 6.05
CA GLY A 35 27.36 -23.41 5.11
C GLY A 35 28.85 -23.62 5.44
N GLY A 36 29.23 -23.57 6.72
CA GLY A 36 30.65 -23.69 7.13
C GLY A 36 31.41 -22.37 7.21
N SER A 37 30.92 -21.29 6.65
CA SER A 37 31.47 -19.94 6.74
C SER A 37 30.88 -19.13 7.89
N SER A 38 31.68 -18.23 8.45
CA SER A 38 31.25 -17.24 9.45
C SER A 38 31.02 -15.90 8.74
N VAL A 39 29.79 -15.39 8.84
CA VAL A 39 29.38 -14.14 8.20
C VAL A 39 29.10 -13.09 9.26
N ILE A 40 29.77 -11.94 9.16
CA ILE A 40 29.50 -10.74 9.94
C ILE A 40 28.66 -9.81 9.10
N TYR A 41 27.61 -9.22 9.67
CA TYR A 41 26.72 -8.30 8.95
C TYR A 41 26.16 -7.21 9.86
N PHE A 42 25.74 -6.11 9.27
CA PHE A 42 25.02 -5.03 9.96
C PHE A 42 23.56 -5.05 9.57
N LYS A 43 22.68 -4.77 10.53
CA LYS A 43 21.22 -4.63 10.29
C LYS A 43 20.85 -3.24 9.83
N GLN A 44 21.59 -2.24 10.29
CA GLN A 44 21.33 -0.83 10.00
C GLN A 44 22.33 -0.35 8.95
N SER A 45 21.85 0.36 7.93
CA SER A 45 22.70 0.88 6.86
C SER A 45 23.62 1.99 7.34
N GLU A 46 23.21 2.73 8.37
CA GLU A 46 24.03 3.78 8.99
C GLU A 46 25.38 3.24 9.46
N HIS A 47 25.41 2.09 10.11
CA HIS A 47 26.65 1.45 10.54
C HIS A 47 27.57 1.03 9.38
N ILE A 48 26.98 0.74 8.20
CA ILE A 48 27.76 0.40 7.01
C ILE A 48 28.38 1.65 6.43
N GLU A 49 27.63 2.74 6.35
CA GLU A 49 28.08 4.06 5.87
C GLU A 49 29.23 4.58 6.77
N ASP A 50 29.05 4.49 8.08
CA ASP A 50 30.06 4.88 9.08
C ASP A 50 31.31 4.00 8.98
N LEU A 51 31.17 2.68 8.86
CA LEU A 51 32.29 1.76 8.68
C LEU A 51 33.09 2.08 7.43
N LEU A 52 32.42 2.24 6.29
CA LEU A 52 33.09 2.54 5.01
C LEU A 52 33.85 3.86 5.06
N THR A 53 33.29 4.86 5.72
CA THR A 53 33.97 6.14 5.94
C THR A 53 35.20 5.95 6.84
N THR A 54 35.09 5.18 7.91
CA THR A 54 36.16 4.94 8.88
C THR A 54 37.34 4.16 8.28
N ILE A 55 37.06 3.19 7.40
CA ILE A 55 38.12 2.43 6.69
C ILE A 55 38.70 3.15 5.47
N GLY A 56 38.28 4.41 5.23
CA GLY A 56 38.83 5.21 4.13
C GLY A 56 38.18 4.98 2.76
N ALA A 57 36.94 4.48 2.72
CA ALA A 57 36.16 4.26 1.50
C ALA A 57 34.91 5.18 1.39
N PRO A 58 35.07 6.53 1.50
CA PRO A 58 33.92 7.46 1.52
C PRO A 58 33.11 7.45 0.22
N ALA A 59 33.72 7.15 -0.92
CA ALA A 59 33.00 7.03 -2.19
C ALA A 59 31.97 5.89 -2.13
N ALA A 60 32.34 4.73 -1.58
CA ALA A 60 31.43 3.61 -1.41
C ALA A 60 30.30 3.93 -0.40
N ALA A 61 30.58 4.70 0.64
CA ALA A 61 29.58 5.19 1.57
C ALA A 61 28.54 6.08 0.85
N MET A 62 28.98 7.00 -0.01
CA MET A 62 28.11 7.86 -0.82
C MET A 62 27.24 7.06 -1.80
N ASP A 63 27.77 6.01 -2.41
CA ASP A 63 27.01 5.11 -3.30
C ASP A 63 25.87 4.42 -2.54
N ILE A 64 26.14 3.97 -1.32
CA ILE A 64 25.11 3.36 -0.46
C ILE A 64 24.03 4.37 -0.07
N MET A 65 24.40 5.58 0.31
CA MET A 65 23.46 6.66 0.64
C MET A 65 22.57 6.99 -0.56
N THR A 66 23.14 7.11 -1.74
CA THR A 66 22.40 7.38 -2.98
C THR A 66 21.43 6.25 -3.30
N ALA A 67 21.88 5.00 -3.23
CA ALA A 67 21.03 3.83 -3.47
C ALA A 67 19.89 3.72 -2.44
N LYS A 68 20.10 4.17 -1.19
CA LYS A 68 19.08 4.22 -0.15
C LYS A 68 18.00 5.25 -0.49
N VAL A 69 18.40 6.46 -0.87
CA VAL A 69 17.47 7.52 -1.29
C VAL A 69 16.63 7.08 -2.50
N ASP A 70 17.26 6.54 -3.52
CA ASP A 70 16.56 6.03 -4.71
C ASP A 70 15.55 4.92 -4.37
N LYS A 71 15.90 4.06 -3.42
CA LYS A 71 15.00 3.01 -2.95
C LYS A 71 13.80 3.57 -2.19
N GLU A 72 14.02 4.57 -1.36
CA GLU A 72 12.96 5.24 -0.60
C GLU A 72 11.98 5.96 -1.53
N ILE A 73 12.50 6.70 -2.53
CA ILE A 73 11.68 7.38 -3.54
C ILE A 73 10.83 6.36 -4.30
N ARG A 74 11.44 5.27 -4.81
CA ARG A 74 10.70 4.22 -5.53
C ARG A 74 9.66 3.53 -4.65
N ASN A 75 10.00 3.24 -3.42
CA ASN A 75 9.06 2.63 -2.47
C ASN A 75 7.90 3.57 -2.14
N GLY A 76 8.16 4.87 -1.99
CA GLY A 76 7.15 5.88 -1.78
C GLY A 76 6.18 5.98 -2.96
N ALA A 77 6.72 6.08 -4.19
CA ALA A 77 5.92 6.11 -5.41
C ALA A 77 5.07 4.84 -5.60
N ASN A 78 5.66 3.65 -5.37
CA ASN A 78 4.94 2.39 -5.47
C ASN A 78 3.81 2.27 -4.44
N ARG A 79 4.04 2.72 -3.20
CA ARG A 79 2.99 2.73 -2.16
C ARG A 79 1.84 3.67 -2.52
N ALA A 80 2.15 4.88 -3.01
CA ALA A 80 1.14 5.83 -3.45
C ALA A 80 0.29 5.23 -4.60
N MET A 81 0.95 4.71 -5.64
CA MET A 81 0.27 4.09 -6.78
C MET A 81 -0.59 2.88 -6.36
N ASN A 82 -0.07 2.01 -5.49
CA ASN A 82 -0.84 0.85 -5.00
C ASN A 82 -2.06 1.30 -4.18
N CYS A 83 -1.93 2.37 -3.39
CA CYS A 83 -3.04 2.94 -2.63
C CYS A 83 -4.12 3.49 -3.57
N ASP A 84 -3.72 4.27 -4.59
CA ASP A 84 -4.64 4.85 -5.57
C ASP A 84 -5.36 3.76 -6.37
N MET A 85 -4.62 2.76 -6.86
CA MET A 85 -5.21 1.61 -7.56
C MET A 85 -6.21 0.84 -6.69
N ALA A 86 -5.87 0.60 -5.42
CA ALA A 86 -6.78 -0.07 -4.50
C ALA A 86 -8.06 0.74 -4.24
N ASN A 87 -7.96 2.07 -4.17
CA ASN A 87 -9.11 2.96 -4.01
C ASN A 87 -9.99 3.00 -5.25
N VAL A 88 -9.37 3.04 -6.45
CA VAL A 88 -10.10 2.98 -7.73
C VAL A 88 -10.84 1.65 -7.84
N ASN A 89 -10.18 0.52 -7.61
CA ASN A 89 -10.79 -0.82 -7.69
C ASN A 89 -11.97 -0.94 -6.72
N LYS A 90 -11.82 -0.52 -5.46
CA LYS A 90 -12.93 -0.50 -4.49
C LYS A 90 -14.12 0.33 -4.97
N THR A 91 -13.87 1.45 -5.66
CA THR A 91 -14.93 2.30 -6.19
C THR A 91 -15.66 1.62 -7.34
N ILE A 92 -14.92 0.96 -8.24
CA ILE A 92 -15.47 0.21 -9.37
C ILE A 92 -16.30 -0.98 -8.87
N ASP A 93 -15.75 -1.78 -7.96
CA ASP A 93 -16.44 -2.95 -7.40
C ASP A 93 -17.74 -2.55 -6.70
N ALA A 94 -17.70 -1.48 -5.90
CA ALA A 94 -18.89 -0.95 -5.24
C ALA A 94 -19.92 -0.44 -6.24
N ALA A 95 -19.51 0.22 -7.31
CA ALA A 95 -20.40 0.71 -8.35
C ALA A 95 -21.06 -0.44 -9.11
N LEU A 96 -20.32 -1.50 -9.40
CA LEU A 96 -20.82 -2.71 -10.04
C LEU A 96 -21.83 -3.45 -9.14
N GLU A 97 -21.52 -3.63 -7.87
CA GLU A 97 -22.44 -4.22 -6.88
C GLU A 97 -23.75 -3.42 -6.81
N GLN A 98 -23.65 -2.09 -6.72
CA GLN A 98 -24.81 -1.20 -6.69
C GLN A 98 -25.66 -1.31 -7.96
N LYS A 99 -25.04 -1.31 -9.14
CA LYS A 99 -25.72 -1.47 -10.43
C LYS A 99 -26.47 -2.80 -10.49
N ASN A 100 -25.80 -3.90 -10.16
CA ASN A 100 -26.41 -5.24 -10.18
C ASN A 100 -27.59 -5.34 -9.21
N ALA A 101 -27.46 -4.78 -8.01
CA ALA A 101 -28.54 -4.74 -7.03
C ALA A 101 -29.76 -3.95 -7.51
N ILE A 102 -29.53 -2.80 -8.15
CA ILE A 102 -30.60 -1.96 -8.70
C ILE A 102 -31.30 -2.68 -9.89
N GLN A 103 -30.55 -3.33 -10.77
CA GLN A 103 -31.11 -4.12 -11.86
C GLN A 103 -32.02 -5.24 -11.35
N ARG A 104 -31.59 -5.97 -10.31
CA ARG A 104 -32.44 -7.00 -9.67
C ARG A 104 -33.71 -6.41 -9.08
N LEU A 105 -33.67 -5.23 -8.45
CA LEU A 105 -34.86 -4.54 -7.98
C LEU A 105 -35.81 -4.14 -9.12
N GLN A 106 -35.26 -3.74 -10.25
CA GLN A 106 -36.02 -3.37 -11.44
C GLN A 106 -36.70 -4.59 -12.08
N GLU A 107 -35.99 -5.69 -12.27
CA GLU A 107 -36.49 -6.95 -12.83
C GLU A 107 -37.63 -7.54 -11.99
N ASN A 108 -37.57 -7.37 -10.67
CA ASN A 108 -38.62 -7.84 -9.75
C ASN A 108 -39.76 -6.83 -9.52
N GLY A 109 -39.79 -5.71 -10.27
CA GLY A 109 -40.82 -4.68 -10.13
C GLY A 109 -40.85 -3.98 -8.77
N ARG A 110 -39.83 -4.16 -7.93
CA ARG A 110 -39.77 -3.53 -6.61
C ARG A 110 -39.26 -2.11 -6.65
N LEU A 111 -38.49 -1.72 -7.69
CA LEU A 111 -37.94 -0.38 -7.80
C LEU A 111 -39.03 0.70 -7.79
N GLU A 112 -40.18 0.43 -8.42
CA GLU A 112 -41.30 1.37 -8.50
C GLU A 112 -42.03 1.56 -7.17
N ARG A 113 -41.93 0.58 -6.27
CA ARG A 113 -42.55 0.64 -4.93
C ARG A 113 -41.69 1.34 -3.89
N LEU A 114 -40.45 1.71 -4.26
CA LEU A 114 -39.55 2.41 -3.36
C LEU A 114 -39.88 3.90 -3.27
N PRO A 115 -39.55 4.55 -2.14
CA PRO A 115 -39.67 5.98 -1.99
C PRO A 115 -38.99 6.74 -3.14
N GLU A 116 -39.58 7.83 -3.61
CA GLU A 116 -39.13 8.61 -4.75
C GLU A 116 -37.62 8.95 -4.71
N LYS A 117 -37.12 9.35 -3.54
CA LYS A 117 -35.69 9.67 -3.34
C LYS A 117 -34.76 8.48 -3.60
N LEU A 118 -35.18 7.25 -3.29
CA LEU A 118 -34.40 6.04 -3.56
C LEU A 118 -34.49 5.66 -5.04
N ARG A 119 -35.68 5.78 -5.65
CA ARG A 119 -35.90 5.53 -7.08
C ARG A 119 -35.04 6.44 -7.94
N GLN A 120 -35.05 7.75 -7.68
CA GLN A 120 -34.21 8.72 -8.37
C GLN A 120 -32.70 8.39 -8.21
N THR A 121 -32.27 8.03 -7.02
CA THR A 121 -30.88 7.63 -6.77
C THR A 121 -30.51 6.37 -7.56
N ALA A 122 -31.41 5.39 -7.65
CA ALA A 122 -31.19 4.17 -8.42
C ALA A 122 -31.09 4.48 -9.93
N LEU A 123 -32.00 5.27 -10.48
CA LEU A 123 -31.98 5.66 -11.90
C LEU A 123 -30.69 6.44 -12.23
N LEU A 124 -30.26 7.33 -11.35
CA LEU A 124 -29.01 8.09 -11.50
C LEU A 124 -27.79 7.18 -11.56
N ARG A 125 -27.74 6.14 -10.71
CA ARG A 125 -26.65 5.15 -10.74
C ARG A 125 -26.66 4.31 -12.02
N LEU A 126 -27.82 3.94 -12.54
CA LEU A 126 -27.92 3.20 -13.80
C LEU A 126 -27.49 4.07 -14.98
N GLN A 127 -27.84 5.36 -14.97
CA GLN A 127 -27.46 6.30 -16.02
C GLN A 127 -25.96 6.65 -15.99
N TYR A 128 -25.35 6.69 -14.81
CA TYR A 128 -23.94 7.04 -14.61
C TYR A 128 -23.21 5.98 -13.78
N PRO A 129 -22.96 4.78 -14.35
CA PRO A 129 -22.42 3.66 -13.60
C PRO A 129 -20.98 3.86 -13.11
N GLU A 130 -20.19 4.70 -13.78
CA GLU A 130 -18.78 4.93 -13.46
C GLU A 130 -18.54 6.09 -12.51
N MET A 131 -19.56 6.90 -12.23
CA MET A 131 -19.42 8.06 -11.37
C MET A 131 -19.24 7.67 -9.91
N SER A 132 -18.38 8.39 -9.20
CA SER A 132 -18.25 8.31 -7.74
C SER A 132 -19.52 8.79 -7.04
N LEU A 133 -19.72 8.36 -5.79
CA LEU A 133 -20.88 8.80 -5.00
C LEU A 133 -20.90 10.32 -4.79
N SER A 134 -19.77 10.99 -4.78
CA SER A 134 -19.68 12.45 -4.69
C SER A 134 -20.25 13.12 -5.95
N GLN A 135 -19.82 12.65 -7.12
CA GLN A 135 -20.31 13.17 -8.41
C GLN A 135 -21.81 12.90 -8.62
N LEU A 136 -22.30 11.70 -8.20
CA LEU A 136 -23.72 11.40 -8.23
C LEU A 136 -24.53 12.29 -7.28
N ALA A 137 -23.97 12.64 -6.12
CA ALA A 137 -24.62 13.52 -5.16
C ALA A 137 -24.81 14.94 -5.70
N GLU A 138 -23.83 15.43 -6.46
CA GLU A 138 -23.89 16.72 -7.15
C GLU A 138 -24.93 16.75 -8.29
N LYS A 139 -25.12 15.60 -8.95
CA LYS A 139 -26.11 15.46 -10.04
C LYS A 139 -27.55 15.25 -9.59
N CYS A 140 -27.77 15.06 -8.29
CA CYS A 140 -29.15 15.02 -7.77
C CYS A 140 -29.82 16.39 -7.86
N ASP A 141 -31.12 16.38 -8.04
CA ASP A 141 -31.96 17.60 -7.98
C ASP A 141 -32.99 17.46 -6.81
N PRO A 142 -32.84 18.26 -5.74
CA PRO A 142 -31.70 19.13 -5.42
C PRO A 142 -30.42 18.36 -5.06
N PRO A 143 -29.22 18.98 -5.21
CA PRO A 143 -27.95 18.34 -4.86
C PRO A 143 -27.91 17.90 -3.40
N VAL A 144 -27.26 16.76 -3.14
CA VAL A 144 -27.18 16.17 -1.80
C VAL A 144 -25.72 15.96 -1.38
N THR A 145 -25.49 15.69 -0.10
CA THR A 145 -24.15 15.37 0.39
C THR A 145 -23.76 13.93 0.01
N LYS A 146 -22.45 13.66 -0.11
CA LYS A 146 -21.92 12.30 -0.30
C LYS A 146 -22.44 11.32 0.76
N SER A 147 -22.57 11.75 2.02
CA SER A 147 -23.11 10.95 3.12
C SER A 147 -24.57 10.55 2.90
N CYS A 148 -25.38 11.51 2.42
CA CYS A 148 -26.77 11.24 2.07
C CYS A 148 -26.88 10.25 0.91
N MET A 149 -26.08 10.42 -0.14
CA MET A 149 -26.00 9.51 -1.29
C MET A 149 -25.60 8.10 -0.84
N ASN A 150 -24.58 7.98 -0.01
CA ASN A 150 -24.13 6.70 0.54
C ASN A 150 -25.24 6.01 1.36
N HIS A 151 -25.97 6.76 2.19
CA HIS A 151 -27.09 6.22 2.94
C HIS A 151 -28.22 5.70 2.04
N ARG A 152 -28.57 6.44 0.98
CA ARG A 152 -29.58 6.01 0.00
C ARG A 152 -29.12 4.75 -0.73
N MET A 153 -27.85 4.67 -1.13
CA MET A 153 -27.27 3.49 -1.79
C MET A 153 -27.30 2.25 -0.89
N ARG A 154 -26.94 2.42 0.41
CA ARG A 154 -27.06 1.32 1.38
C ARG A 154 -28.49 0.78 1.47
N LYS A 155 -29.49 1.65 1.55
CA LYS A 155 -30.89 1.23 1.59
C LYS A 155 -31.29 0.46 0.32
N LEU A 156 -30.83 0.89 -0.85
CA LEU A 156 -31.08 0.15 -2.11
C LEU A 156 -30.45 -1.25 -2.07
N LEU A 157 -29.22 -1.38 -1.56
CA LEU A 157 -28.56 -2.68 -1.40
C LEU A 157 -29.30 -3.57 -0.38
N GLU A 158 -29.78 -3.00 0.72
CA GLU A 158 -30.56 -3.72 1.72
C GLU A 158 -31.89 -4.23 1.16
N GLU A 159 -32.61 -3.43 0.38
CA GLU A 159 -33.83 -3.85 -0.29
C GLU A 159 -33.58 -4.95 -1.34
N ALA A 160 -32.46 -4.86 -2.07
CA ALA A 160 -32.08 -5.89 -3.04
C ALA A 160 -31.68 -7.23 -2.37
N LYS A 161 -31.21 -7.22 -1.13
CA LYS A 161 -30.91 -8.43 -0.35
C LYS A 161 -32.15 -9.17 0.17
N LYS A 162 -33.31 -8.51 0.17
CA LYS A 162 -34.60 -9.09 0.58
C LYS A 162 -35.35 -9.80 -0.56
N LEU A 163 -34.74 -9.85 -1.74
CA LEU A 163 -35.22 -10.57 -2.92
C LEU A 163 -34.69 -11.99 -2.93
#